data_21cf784cce6b5dd0970b22367a007413
#
_entry.id   21cf784cce6b5dd0970b22367a007413
#
_cell.length_a   1.000
_cell.length_b   1.000
_cell.length_c   1.000
_cell.angle_alpha   90.00
_cell.angle_beta   90.00
_cell.angle_gamma   90.00
#
_symmetry.space_group_name_H-M   'P 1'
#
loop_
_entity.id
_entity.type
_entity.pdbx_description
1 polymer ?
#
loop_
_entity_poly.entity_id
_entity_poly.type
_entity_poly.pdbx_seq_one_letter_code
_entity_poly.pdbx_strand_id
1 'polypeptide(L)'
;MHIQLDPVGGIAGDMFAAAMLDYHRDWQAPLCEAIRGSGLAPDLDVCALQHNDGCLTGHCFEVKEPTHSNRHRHRHWRHIREQLHNSELDAPVKHRAITIFELLAEAEAAVHGKVIDEVAFHEVGAWDSIADIVAAAWLIERSGATSWSCSPLPLGRGRIASAHGWLPVPAPATAVLLKGFPVFDDGVEGERVTPTGAAILKHLNPSFGPRMSPSLLLGRGYGFGTKTFPGLSNVLLVNVFDTQRSHSADSSVVVCQFEVDDQTPEDLAVGLERLRELPGVLDVIQAPVFGKKGRLAIHIQVLGEVSRINAILDHCLTETTTLGVRWHTISRATLARDEKDHTLDGKQVRVKRTVRPGGVKARKVEMADLAGTAGGHTGREQRRREAYARDLEDDGEEPSIRDQESV
;
A
#
# COMPACT_ATOMS: atom_id res chain seq x y z
N MET A 1 5.06 1.26 9.67
CA MET A 1 5.76 2.44 9.09
C MET A 1 5.30 2.63 7.65
N HIS A 2 5.04 3.88 7.23
CA HIS A 2 4.70 4.25 5.86
C HIS A 2 5.81 5.12 5.28
N ILE A 3 6.18 4.89 4.03
CA ILE A 3 7.17 5.69 3.31
C ILE A 3 6.50 6.36 2.10
N GLN A 4 6.71 7.66 1.97
CA GLN A 4 6.29 8.44 0.82
C GLN A 4 7.51 8.88 0.01
N LEU A 5 7.47 8.60 -1.27
CA LEU A 5 8.43 9.07 -2.26
C LEU A 5 7.93 10.36 -2.89
N ASP A 6 8.81 11.37 -2.94
CA ASP A 6 8.50 12.63 -3.62
C ASP A 6 9.61 12.93 -4.64
N PRO A 7 9.40 12.58 -5.92
CA PRO A 7 10.41 12.67 -6.97
C PRO A 7 10.50 14.09 -7.56
N VAL A 8 10.94 15.06 -6.77
CA VAL A 8 11.09 16.48 -7.18
C VAL A 8 11.97 16.58 -8.42
N GLY A 9 13.18 16.01 -8.36
CA GLY A 9 14.09 15.90 -9.48
C GLY A 9 13.80 14.74 -10.41
N GLY A 10 13.10 13.74 -9.95
CA GLY A 10 12.87 12.47 -10.60
C GLY A 10 13.17 11.30 -9.68
N ILE A 11 13.34 10.10 -10.27
CA ILE A 11 13.72 8.90 -9.53
C ILE A 11 14.62 8.00 -10.39
N ALA A 12 15.71 7.56 -9.77
CA ALA A 12 16.65 6.58 -10.29
C ALA A 12 17.05 5.65 -9.15
N GLY A 13 17.73 4.55 -9.45
CA GLY A 13 18.12 3.57 -8.44
C GLY A 13 19.09 4.15 -7.41
N ASP A 14 20.08 4.89 -7.87
CA ASP A 14 21.04 5.64 -7.04
C ASP A 14 20.35 6.67 -6.13
N MET A 15 19.40 7.43 -6.68
CA MET A 15 18.62 8.41 -5.92
C MET A 15 17.80 7.74 -4.81
N PHE A 16 17.19 6.59 -5.10
CA PHE A 16 16.44 5.80 -4.12
C PHE A 16 17.36 5.31 -2.99
N ALA A 17 18.49 4.69 -3.35
CA ALA A 17 19.47 4.21 -2.38
C ALA A 17 20.03 5.35 -1.52
N ALA A 18 20.40 6.47 -2.15
CA ALA A 18 20.91 7.66 -1.46
C ALA A 18 19.88 8.23 -0.47
N ALA A 19 18.62 8.38 -0.86
CA ALA A 19 17.58 8.93 -0.01
C ALA A 19 17.30 8.04 1.21
N MET A 20 17.25 6.73 1.01
CA MET A 20 17.07 5.77 2.10
C MET A 20 18.25 5.75 3.07
N LEU A 21 19.49 5.85 2.56
CA LEU A 21 20.71 5.94 3.37
C LEU A 21 20.88 7.29 4.06
N ASP A 22 20.39 8.39 3.49
CA ASP A 22 20.41 9.70 4.17
C ASP A 22 19.55 9.68 5.44
N TYR A 23 18.43 8.99 5.40
CA TYR A 23 17.57 8.77 6.58
C TYR A 23 18.17 7.73 7.54
N HIS A 24 18.79 6.64 7.02
CA HIS A 24 19.36 5.53 7.79
C HIS A 24 20.88 5.41 7.56
N ARG A 25 21.66 6.35 8.09
CA ARG A 25 23.12 6.43 7.85
C ARG A 25 23.90 5.21 8.35
N ASP A 26 23.42 4.57 9.38
CA ASP A 26 23.98 3.34 9.96
C ASP A 26 23.84 2.09 9.04
N TRP A 27 23.03 2.18 7.98
CA TRP A 27 22.83 1.07 7.07
C TRP A 27 23.86 0.96 5.94
N GLN A 28 24.75 1.92 5.79
CA GLN A 28 25.72 1.91 4.69
C GLN A 28 26.64 0.67 4.72
N ALA A 29 27.26 0.34 5.85
CA ALA A 29 28.18 -0.79 5.95
C ALA A 29 27.46 -2.15 5.72
N PRO A 30 26.31 -2.44 6.35
CA PRO A 30 25.55 -3.65 6.05
C PRO A 30 25.06 -3.73 4.59
N LEU A 31 24.72 -2.59 3.96
CA LEU A 31 24.35 -2.57 2.55
C LEU A 31 25.51 -2.94 1.64
N CYS A 32 26.72 -2.42 1.90
CA CYS A 32 27.92 -2.82 1.15
C CYS A 32 28.16 -4.33 1.23
N GLU A 33 28.01 -4.94 2.40
CA GLU A 33 28.15 -6.40 2.59
C GLU A 33 27.09 -7.15 1.77
N ALA A 34 25.84 -6.69 1.79
CA ALA A 34 24.77 -7.29 1.01
C ALA A 34 25.03 -7.23 -0.51
N ILE A 35 25.52 -6.10 -1.02
CA ILE A 35 25.86 -5.98 -2.45
C ILE A 35 26.97 -6.94 -2.85
N ARG A 36 28.03 -7.09 -2.04
CA ARG A 36 29.09 -8.07 -2.27
C ARG A 36 28.57 -9.49 -2.19
N GLY A 37 27.75 -9.80 -1.19
CA GLY A 37 27.10 -11.10 -0.99
C GLY A 37 26.11 -11.49 -2.11
N SER A 38 25.71 -10.55 -2.97
CA SER A 38 24.89 -10.86 -4.15
C SER A 38 25.62 -11.74 -5.18
N GLY A 39 26.95 -11.81 -5.10
CA GLY A 39 27.80 -12.50 -6.07
C GLY A 39 27.86 -11.83 -7.45
N LEU A 40 26.96 -10.88 -7.72
CA LEU A 40 26.93 -10.12 -8.99
C LEU A 40 28.08 -9.12 -9.08
N ALA A 41 28.49 -8.59 -7.94
CA ALA A 41 29.45 -7.49 -7.84
C ALA A 41 30.39 -7.64 -6.63
N PRO A 42 31.18 -8.74 -6.54
CA PRO A 42 31.97 -9.06 -5.33
C PRO A 42 33.05 -8.02 -5.01
N ASP A 43 33.57 -7.35 -6.03
CA ASP A 43 34.66 -6.38 -5.89
C ASP A 43 34.15 -4.91 -5.91
N LEU A 44 32.81 -4.72 -5.90
CA LEU A 44 32.24 -3.38 -5.87
C LEU A 44 32.27 -2.80 -4.47
N ASP A 45 32.64 -1.54 -4.40
CA ASP A 45 32.46 -0.72 -3.22
C ASP A 45 31.43 0.38 -3.51
N VAL A 46 30.51 0.59 -2.56
CA VAL A 46 29.47 1.60 -2.69
C VAL A 46 29.53 2.54 -1.51
N CYS A 47 29.28 3.81 -1.72
CA CYS A 47 29.25 4.78 -0.67
C CYS A 47 28.15 5.83 -0.89
N ALA A 48 27.52 6.25 0.20
CA ALA A 48 26.69 7.44 0.21
C ALA A 48 27.58 8.65 0.60
N LEU A 49 27.79 9.53 -0.35
CA LEU A 49 28.59 10.76 -0.14
C LEU A 49 27.67 11.94 0.10
N GLN A 50 28.06 12.78 1.07
CA GLN A 50 27.33 14.02 1.33
C GLN A 50 27.39 14.93 0.08
N HIS A 51 26.25 15.44 -0.32
CA HIS A 51 26.08 16.34 -1.45
C HIS A 51 25.28 17.57 -1.05
N ASN A 52 25.64 18.71 -1.64
CA ASN A 52 24.92 19.97 -1.49
C ASN A 52 24.84 20.65 -2.85
N ASP A 53 23.64 20.93 -3.34
CA ASP A 53 23.40 21.58 -4.63
C ASP A 53 23.24 23.11 -4.54
N GLY A 54 23.50 23.68 -3.35
CA GLY A 54 23.29 25.10 -3.02
C GLY A 54 21.91 25.43 -2.46
N CYS A 55 20.94 24.51 -2.58
CA CYS A 55 19.59 24.65 -2.03
C CYS A 55 19.33 23.65 -0.90
N LEU A 56 19.73 22.39 -1.12
CA LEU A 56 19.50 21.28 -0.23
C LEU A 56 20.77 20.49 0.04
N THR A 57 20.84 19.85 1.18
CA THR A 57 21.91 18.92 1.57
C THR A 57 21.33 17.54 1.79
N GLY A 58 21.99 16.52 1.26
CA GLY A 58 21.64 15.09 1.39
C GLY A 58 22.79 14.23 0.91
N HIS A 59 22.50 13.12 0.25
CA HIS A 59 23.53 12.18 -0.20
C HIS A 59 23.38 11.85 -1.70
N CYS A 60 24.52 11.51 -2.33
CA CYS A 60 24.59 10.79 -3.60
C CYS A 60 25.05 9.36 -3.32
N PHE A 61 24.53 8.40 -4.04
CA PHE A 61 24.99 7.01 -4.00
C PHE A 61 25.99 6.77 -5.12
N GLU A 62 27.23 6.47 -4.77
CA GLU A 62 28.30 6.23 -5.72
C GLU A 62 28.74 4.77 -5.71
N VAL A 63 28.92 4.25 -6.89
CA VAL A 63 29.44 2.90 -7.14
C VAL A 63 30.88 3.02 -7.62
N LYS A 64 31.84 2.51 -6.84
CA LYS A 64 33.25 2.51 -7.20
C LYS A 64 33.59 1.21 -7.92
N GLU A 65 33.81 1.31 -9.24
CA GLU A 65 34.20 0.17 -10.03
C GLU A 65 35.62 -0.31 -9.73
N PRO A 66 35.86 -1.63 -9.79
CA PRO A 66 37.23 -2.19 -9.67
C PRO A 66 38.11 -1.69 -10.83
N THR A 67 39.38 -1.37 -10.55
CA THR A 67 40.36 -0.78 -11.50
C THR A 67 40.62 -1.64 -12.74
N HIS A 68 40.22 -2.90 -12.78
CA HIS A 68 40.44 -3.86 -13.86
C HIS A 68 39.17 -4.47 -14.44
N SER A 69 38.00 -3.86 -14.23
CA SER A 69 36.76 -4.38 -14.78
C SER A 69 36.64 -4.13 -16.29
N ASN A 70 36.33 -5.18 -17.04
CA ASN A 70 35.91 -5.05 -18.43
C ASN A 70 34.56 -4.31 -18.47
N ARG A 71 34.59 -2.99 -18.75
CA ARG A 71 33.45 -2.03 -18.66
C ARG A 71 32.21 -2.37 -19.47
N HIS A 72 32.21 -3.38 -20.33
CA HIS A 72 31.14 -3.60 -21.31
C HIS A 72 30.76 -5.09 -21.46
N ARG A 73 30.62 -5.84 -20.39
CA ARG A 73 30.00 -7.16 -20.49
C ARG A 73 28.49 -7.00 -20.46
N HIS A 74 27.85 -7.15 -21.64
CA HIS A 74 26.42 -7.41 -21.72
C HIS A 74 26.07 -8.60 -20.82
N ARG A 75 25.26 -8.36 -19.80
CA ARG A 75 24.82 -9.42 -18.90
C ARG A 75 23.44 -9.89 -19.31
N HIS A 76 23.32 -11.17 -19.61
CA HIS A 76 22.02 -11.77 -19.90
C HIS A 76 21.22 -11.90 -18.61
N TRP A 77 19.93 -11.60 -18.69
CA TRP A 77 18.98 -11.76 -17.58
C TRP A 77 19.09 -13.12 -16.89
N ARG A 78 19.13 -14.21 -17.67
CA ARG A 78 19.26 -15.56 -17.13
C ARG A 78 20.47 -15.73 -16.20
N HIS A 79 21.61 -15.11 -16.49
CA HIS A 79 22.82 -15.20 -15.67
C HIS A 79 22.69 -14.40 -14.37
N ILE A 80 22.07 -13.19 -14.44
CA ILE A 80 21.78 -12.39 -13.24
C ILE A 80 20.84 -13.15 -12.32
N ARG A 81 19.78 -13.74 -12.87
CA ARG A 81 18.82 -14.56 -12.13
C ARG A 81 19.48 -15.76 -11.44
N GLU A 82 20.31 -16.51 -12.17
CA GLU A 82 21.06 -17.64 -11.64
C GLU A 82 22.00 -17.23 -10.49
N GLN A 83 22.76 -16.15 -10.67
CA GLN A 83 23.68 -15.64 -9.66
C GLN A 83 22.92 -15.18 -8.41
N LEU A 84 21.82 -14.46 -8.54
CA LEU A 84 20.99 -14.05 -7.42
C LEU A 84 20.40 -15.25 -6.67
N HIS A 85 19.93 -16.28 -7.37
CA HIS A 85 19.45 -17.52 -6.72
C HIS A 85 20.52 -18.20 -5.88
N ASN A 86 21.75 -18.20 -6.34
CA ASN A 86 22.90 -18.84 -5.68
C ASN A 86 23.64 -17.91 -4.70
N SER A 87 23.20 -16.65 -4.55
CA SER A 87 23.84 -15.65 -3.69
C SER A 87 23.67 -15.93 -2.21
N GLU A 88 24.44 -15.23 -1.37
CA GLU A 88 24.34 -15.27 0.10
C GLU A 88 23.31 -14.29 0.68
N LEU A 89 22.55 -13.60 -0.18
CA LEU A 89 21.51 -12.66 0.25
C LEU A 89 20.39 -13.39 1.02
N ASP A 90 19.79 -12.72 1.98
CA ASP A 90 18.57 -13.18 2.66
C ASP A 90 17.45 -13.46 1.65
N ALA A 91 16.66 -14.51 1.88
CA ALA A 91 15.65 -14.96 0.95
C ALA A 91 14.65 -13.85 0.52
N PRO A 92 14.14 -12.97 1.40
CA PRO A 92 13.28 -11.86 1.00
C PRO A 92 13.98 -10.84 0.09
N VAL A 93 15.24 -10.49 0.41
CA VAL A 93 16.04 -9.54 -0.40
C VAL A 93 16.30 -10.11 -1.78
N LYS A 94 16.70 -11.39 -1.84
CA LYS A 94 16.92 -12.15 -3.08
C LYS A 94 15.67 -12.13 -3.96
N HIS A 95 14.51 -12.44 -3.39
CA HIS A 95 13.25 -12.45 -4.12
C HIS A 95 12.92 -11.06 -4.69
N ARG A 96 13.08 -9.98 -3.89
CA ARG A 96 12.85 -8.61 -4.35
C ARG A 96 13.79 -8.21 -5.49
N ALA A 97 15.09 -8.49 -5.35
CA ALA A 97 16.06 -8.19 -6.40
C ALA A 97 15.71 -8.88 -7.72
N ILE A 98 15.40 -10.19 -7.66
CA ILE A 98 14.97 -10.95 -8.84
C ILE A 98 13.71 -10.34 -9.46
N THR A 99 12.70 -9.99 -8.67
CA THR A 99 11.45 -9.39 -9.16
C THR A 99 11.70 -8.04 -9.83
N ILE A 100 12.56 -7.16 -9.26
CA ILE A 100 12.87 -5.86 -9.88
C ILE A 100 13.61 -6.04 -11.20
N PHE A 101 14.58 -6.95 -11.27
CA PHE A 101 15.27 -7.28 -12.53
C PHE A 101 14.34 -7.90 -13.58
N GLU A 102 13.40 -8.75 -13.15
CA GLU A 102 12.41 -9.39 -14.02
C GLU A 102 11.53 -8.34 -14.70
N LEU A 103 11.01 -7.36 -13.93
CA LEU A 103 10.25 -6.24 -14.48
C LEU A 103 11.03 -5.45 -15.54
N LEU A 104 12.32 -5.23 -15.32
CA LEU A 104 13.19 -4.60 -16.32
C LEU A 104 13.37 -5.48 -17.54
N ALA A 105 13.61 -6.79 -17.35
CA ALA A 105 13.79 -7.73 -18.45
C ALA A 105 12.52 -7.86 -19.30
N GLU A 106 11.34 -7.87 -18.69
CA GLU A 106 10.05 -7.84 -19.39
C GLU A 106 9.88 -6.57 -20.22
N ALA A 107 10.23 -5.39 -19.66
CA ALA A 107 10.15 -4.13 -20.37
C ALA A 107 11.11 -4.09 -21.58
N GLU A 108 12.35 -4.52 -21.41
CA GLU A 108 13.33 -4.63 -22.48
C GLU A 108 12.92 -5.66 -23.54
N ALA A 109 12.40 -6.82 -23.13
CA ALA A 109 11.86 -7.83 -24.03
C ALA A 109 10.75 -7.26 -24.90
N ALA A 110 9.82 -6.51 -24.31
CA ALA A 110 8.73 -5.86 -25.03
C ALA A 110 9.22 -4.80 -26.03
N VAL A 111 10.22 -3.99 -25.65
CA VAL A 111 10.81 -2.96 -26.52
C VAL A 111 11.56 -3.57 -27.71
N HIS A 112 12.31 -4.65 -27.48
CA HIS A 112 13.15 -5.27 -28.50
C HIS A 112 12.47 -6.42 -29.25
N GLY A 113 11.24 -6.80 -28.91
CA GLY A 113 10.52 -7.92 -29.52
C GLY A 113 11.21 -9.26 -29.29
N LYS A 114 11.84 -9.46 -28.13
CA LYS A 114 12.60 -10.67 -27.76
C LYS A 114 11.88 -11.48 -26.69
N VAL A 115 12.28 -12.73 -26.54
CA VAL A 115 11.90 -13.55 -25.38
C VAL A 115 12.69 -13.07 -24.16
N ILE A 116 12.08 -13.02 -22.98
CA ILE A 116 12.67 -12.49 -21.74
C ILE A 116 14.04 -13.15 -21.41
N ASP A 117 14.19 -14.45 -21.60
CA ASP A 117 15.44 -15.18 -21.32
C ASP A 117 16.59 -14.83 -22.29
N GLU A 118 16.29 -14.20 -23.43
CA GLU A 118 17.25 -13.72 -24.42
C GLU A 118 17.65 -12.26 -24.20
N VAL A 119 17.05 -11.58 -23.24
CA VAL A 119 17.37 -10.19 -22.92
C VAL A 119 18.79 -10.11 -22.40
N ALA A 120 19.58 -9.25 -23.07
CA ALA A 120 20.86 -8.81 -22.58
C ALA A 120 20.76 -7.33 -22.23
N PHE A 121 21.03 -7.00 -21.01
CA PHE A 121 21.02 -5.61 -20.56
C PHE A 121 22.24 -4.87 -21.10
N HIS A 122 22.02 -3.78 -21.83
CA HIS A 122 23.07 -2.96 -22.41
C HIS A 122 23.47 -1.80 -21.49
N GLU A 123 22.47 -1.16 -20.88
CA GLU A 123 22.64 -0.06 -19.93
C GLU A 123 22.44 -0.51 -18.49
N VAL A 124 21.38 -1.29 -18.23
CA VAL A 124 21.05 -1.84 -16.90
C VAL A 124 21.97 -2.99 -16.47
N GLY A 125 22.80 -3.52 -17.38
CA GLY A 125 23.82 -4.52 -17.08
C GLY A 125 25.14 -3.95 -16.55
N ALA A 126 25.27 -2.63 -16.47
CA ALA A 126 26.38 -1.93 -15.84
C ALA A 126 26.39 -2.18 -14.33
N TRP A 127 27.55 -2.04 -13.72
CA TRP A 127 27.76 -2.30 -12.31
C TRP A 127 26.86 -1.45 -11.40
N ASP A 128 26.67 -0.19 -11.78
CA ASP A 128 25.84 0.80 -11.06
C ASP A 128 24.39 0.35 -10.97
N SER A 129 23.78 -0.02 -12.10
CA SER A 129 22.39 -0.50 -12.11
C SER A 129 22.19 -1.79 -11.33
N ILE A 130 23.19 -2.68 -11.33
CA ILE A 130 23.17 -3.91 -10.54
C ILE A 130 23.22 -3.57 -9.05
N ALA A 131 24.16 -2.69 -8.66
CA ALA A 131 24.27 -2.23 -7.28
C ALA A 131 23.01 -1.52 -6.82
N ASP A 132 22.43 -0.66 -7.64
CA ASP A 132 21.19 0.08 -7.38
C ASP A 132 20.02 -0.85 -7.07
N ILE A 133 19.83 -1.90 -7.88
CA ILE A 133 18.71 -2.82 -7.72
C ILE A 133 18.89 -3.69 -6.48
N VAL A 134 20.10 -4.20 -6.23
CA VAL A 134 20.39 -4.98 -5.01
C VAL A 134 20.26 -4.09 -3.79
N ALA A 135 20.75 -2.84 -3.85
CA ALA A 135 20.60 -1.86 -2.79
C ALA A 135 19.13 -1.56 -2.51
N ALA A 136 18.33 -1.29 -3.55
CA ALA A 136 16.91 -1.04 -3.40
C ALA A 136 16.19 -2.23 -2.75
N ALA A 137 16.44 -3.45 -3.21
CA ALA A 137 15.84 -4.67 -2.66
C ALA A 137 16.16 -4.83 -1.16
N TRP A 138 17.42 -4.61 -0.78
CA TRP A 138 17.86 -4.69 0.61
C TRP A 138 17.25 -3.58 1.48
N LEU A 139 17.27 -2.33 1.00
CA LEU A 139 16.74 -1.17 1.71
C LEU A 139 15.22 -1.27 1.91
N ILE A 140 14.48 -1.73 0.92
CA ILE A 140 13.04 -1.97 1.00
C ILE A 140 12.75 -3.00 2.10
N GLU A 141 13.45 -4.13 2.08
CA GLU A 141 13.26 -5.18 3.08
C GLU A 141 13.64 -4.69 4.48
N ARG A 142 14.82 -4.08 4.60
CA ARG A 142 15.34 -3.58 5.88
C ARG A 142 14.46 -2.48 6.49
N SER A 143 13.79 -1.70 5.67
CA SER A 143 12.90 -0.62 6.13
C SER A 143 11.71 -1.14 6.94
N GLY A 144 11.26 -2.35 6.69
CA GLY A 144 10.04 -2.90 7.30
C GLY A 144 8.80 -2.06 7.00
N ALA A 145 8.83 -1.23 5.94
CA ALA A 145 7.70 -0.42 5.55
C ALA A 145 6.52 -1.28 5.11
N THR A 146 5.36 -1.04 5.71
CA THR A 146 4.13 -1.79 5.45
C THR A 146 3.33 -1.21 4.29
N SER A 147 3.60 0.04 3.90
CA SER A 147 2.94 0.72 2.78
C SER A 147 3.80 1.84 2.20
N TRP A 148 3.61 2.10 0.91
CA TRP A 148 4.31 3.10 0.14
C TRP A 148 3.33 4.01 -0.58
N SER A 149 3.68 5.29 -0.71
CA SER A 149 2.99 6.24 -1.59
C SER A 149 4.01 7.03 -2.40
N CYS A 150 3.56 7.59 -3.52
CA CYS A 150 4.41 8.40 -4.38
C CYS A 150 3.62 9.60 -4.90
N SER A 151 4.26 10.74 -5.01
CA SER A 151 3.74 11.90 -5.75
C SER A 151 3.74 11.59 -7.26
N PRO A 152 2.93 12.26 -8.10
CA PRO A 152 3.01 12.13 -9.55
C PRO A 152 4.43 12.31 -10.07
N LEU A 153 4.79 11.59 -11.15
CA LEU A 153 6.14 11.48 -11.66
C LEU A 153 6.42 12.50 -12.76
N PRO A 154 7.52 13.30 -12.68
CA PRO A 154 7.94 14.13 -13.80
C PRO A 154 8.54 13.26 -14.91
N LEU A 155 8.05 13.38 -16.16
CA LEU A 155 8.54 12.57 -17.28
C LEU A 155 9.87 13.06 -17.84
N GLY A 156 10.07 14.37 -17.87
CA GLY A 156 11.16 14.99 -18.62
C GLY A 156 10.85 15.07 -20.12
N ARG A 157 11.77 15.65 -20.89
CA ARG A 157 11.64 15.90 -22.32
C ARG A 157 12.95 15.67 -23.09
N GLY A 158 12.84 15.61 -24.42
CA GLY A 158 13.99 15.58 -25.32
C GLY A 158 14.46 14.19 -25.67
N ARG A 159 15.77 14.01 -25.74
CA ARG A 159 16.42 12.75 -26.14
C ARG A 159 17.62 12.48 -25.26
N ILE A 160 17.91 11.21 -25.04
CA ILE A 160 19.11 10.72 -24.37
C ILE A 160 19.99 9.93 -25.34
N ALA A 161 21.30 10.06 -25.18
CA ALA A 161 22.25 9.20 -25.87
C ALA A 161 22.31 7.85 -25.18
N SER A 162 22.20 6.78 -25.93
CA SER A 162 22.24 5.41 -25.45
C SER A 162 23.16 4.54 -26.30
N ALA A 163 23.44 3.32 -25.90
CA ALA A 163 24.16 2.33 -26.70
C ALA A 163 23.49 2.07 -28.06
N HIS A 164 22.19 2.33 -28.18
CA HIS A 164 21.39 2.16 -29.40
C HIS A 164 21.21 3.46 -30.20
N GLY A 165 21.92 4.54 -29.83
CA GLY A 165 21.77 5.86 -30.42
C GLY A 165 20.85 6.78 -29.59
N TRP A 166 20.25 7.77 -30.26
CA TRP A 166 19.37 8.72 -29.58
C TRP A 166 17.99 8.13 -29.31
N LEU A 167 17.63 8.03 -28.04
CA LEU A 167 16.30 7.59 -27.61
C LEU A 167 15.44 8.76 -27.14
N PRO A 168 14.10 8.68 -27.28
CA PRO A 168 13.20 9.66 -26.70
C PRO A 168 13.20 9.60 -25.17
N VAL A 169 12.82 10.70 -24.54
CA VAL A 169 12.52 10.74 -23.09
C VAL A 169 10.99 10.79 -22.89
N PRO A 170 10.43 9.90 -22.06
CA PRO A 170 11.09 8.82 -21.32
C PRO A 170 11.63 7.72 -22.23
N ALA A 171 12.67 7.00 -21.78
CA ALA A 171 13.21 5.85 -22.50
C ALA A 171 12.11 4.79 -22.73
N PRO A 172 12.15 4.04 -23.86
CA PRO A 172 11.06 3.10 -24.19
C PRO A 172 10.75 2.09 -23.08
N ALA A 173 11.76 1.51 -22.43
CA ALA A 173 11.57 0.59 -21.30
C ALA A 173 10.93 1.30 -20.10
N THR A 174 11.34 2.53 -19.79
CA THR A 174 10.73 3.36 -18.76
C THR A 174 9.25 3.60 -19.04
N ALA A 175 8.89 3.92 -20.29
CA ALA A 175 7.50 4.14 -20.68
C ALA A 175 6.61 2.88 -20.48
N VAL A 176 7.15 1.69 -20.77
CA VAL A 176 6.48 0.41 -20.52
C VAL A 176 6.25 0.20 -19.03
N LEU A 177 7.25 0.44 -18.19
CA LEU A 177 7.18 0.27 -16.74
C LEU A 177 6.21 1.24 -16.09
N LEU A 178 6.16 2.49 -16.56
CA LEU A 178 5.31 3.54 -16.01
C LEU A 178 3.84 3.46 -16.45
N LYS A 179 3.46 2.49 -17.25
CA LYS A 179 2.06 2.32 -17.67
C LYS A 179 1.14 2.19 -16.45
N GLY A 180 0.17 3.13 -16.34
CA GLY A 180 -0.80 3.22 -15.24
C GLY A 180 -0.37 4.12 -14.08
N PHE A 181 0.83 4.70 -14.12
CA PHE A 181 1.27 5.67 -13.12
C PHE A 181 0.84 7.09 -13.49
N PRO A 182 0.45 7.94 -12.53
CA PRO A 182 0.21 9.35 -12.77
C PRO A 182 1.52 10.07 -13.09
N VAL A 183 1.58 10.71 -14.24
CA VAL A 183 2.75 11.40 -14.75
C VAL A 183 2.41 12.82 -15.17
N PHE A 184 3.38 13.72 -15.17
CA PHE A 184 3.23 15.09 -15.64
C PHE A 184 4.49 15.58 -16.36
N ASP A 185 4.34 16.64 -17.11
CA ASP A 185 5.41 17.30 -17.82
C ASP A 185 5.59 18.71 -17.26
N ASP A 186 6.74 18.97 -16.66
CA ASP A 186 7.13 20.26 -16.09
C ASP A 186 7.98 21.13 -17.04
N GLY A 187 8.20 20.65 -18.26
CA GLY A 187 8.98 21.36 -19.25
C GLY A 187 10.50 21.22 -19.13
N VAL A 188 10.99 20.46 -18.14
CA VAL A 188 12.43 20.28 -17.92
C VAL A 188 13.00 19.23 -18.90
N GLU A 189 14.08 19.58 -19.58
CA GLU A 189 14.76 18.67 -20.51
C GLU A 189 15.61 17.63 -19.77
N GLY A 190 15.66 16.42 -20.33
CA GLY A 190 16.42 15.28 -19.82
C GLY A 190 15.56 14.22 -19.16
N GLU A 191 16.17 13.06 -18.96
CA GLU A 191 15.52 11.92 -18.30
C GLU A 191 15.38 12.18 -16.81
N ARG A 192 14.15 12.11 -16.30
CA ARG A 192 13.79 12.32 -14.93
C ARG A 192 13.50 11.00 -14.18
N VAL A 193 12.98 10.03 -14.90
CA VAL A 193 12.75 8.69 -14.40
C VAL A 193 13.57 7.70 -15.23
N THR A 194 14.51 7.03 -14.57
CA THR A 194 15.33 6.00 -15.24
C THR A 194 14.61 4.65 -15.26
N PRO A 195 15.03 3.70 -16.12
CA PRO A 195 14.47 2.34 -16.09
C PRO A 195 14.58 1.66 -14.72
N THR A 196 15.70 1.83 -14.00
CA THR A 196 15.89 1.28 -12.65
C THR A 196 14.91 1.91 -11.63
N GLY A 197 14.76 3.22 -11.66
CA GLY A 197 13.80 3.93 -10.80
C GLY A 197 12.35 3.51 -11.08
N ALA A 198 11.99 3.37 -12.36
CA ALA A 198 10.66 2.90 -12.78
C ALA A 198 10.38 1.46 -12.33
N ALA A 199 11.36 0.56 -12.41
CA ALA A 199 11.23 -0.83 -11.96
C ALA A 199 11.07 -0.92 -10.44
N ILE A 200 11.81 -0.12 -9.68
CA ILE A 200 11.65 -0.02 -8.22
C ILE A 200 10.23 0.45 -7.88
N LEU A 201 9.73 1.51 -8.52
CA LEU A 201 8.36 1.98 -8.32
C LEU A 201 7.32 0.91 -8.68
N LYS A 202 7.50 0.22 -9.80
CA LYS A 202 6.60 -0.86 -10.24
C LYS A 202 6.55 -2.00 -9.23
N HIS A 203 7.71 -2.37 -8.65
CA HIS A 203 7.81 -3.38 -7.60
C HIS A 203 7.13 -2.92 -6.30
N LEU A 204 7.32 -1.67 -5.89
CA LEU A 204 6.71 -1.11 -4.69
C LEU A 204 5.19 -0.95 -4.81
N ASN A 205 4.67 -0.78 -6.03
CA ASN A 205 3.26 -0.51 -6.32
C ASN A 205 2.66 0.55 -5.37
N PRO A 206 3.24 1.77 -5.32
CA PRO A 206 2.86 2.77 -4.35
C PRO A 206 1.44 3.31 -4.63
N SER A 207 0.75 3.75 -3.59
CA SER A 207 -0.48 4.52 -3.75
C SER A 207 -0.17 5.95 -4.22
N PHE A 208 -1.08 6.53 -5.01
CA PHE A 208 -1.00 7.92 -5.47
C PHE A 208 -2.18 8.71 -4.94
N GLY A 209 -1.98 10.00 -4.70
CA GLY A 209 -3.02 10.89 -4.21
C GLY A 209 -2.73 11.46 -2.82
N PRO A 210 -3.65 12.31 -2.33
CA PRO A 210 -3.47 12.97 -1.04
C PRO A 210 -3.55 11.96 0.11
N ARG A 211 -2.75 12.19 1.14
CA ARG A 211 -2.86 11.43 2.37
C ARG A 211 -4.14 11.83 3.11
N MET A 212 -5.03 10.87 3.29
CA MET A 212 -6.34 11.11 3.89
C MET A 212 -6.33 11.13 5.42
N SER A 213 -5.34 10.48 6.06
CA SER A 213 -5.25 10.41 7.52
C SER A 213 -4.02 11.13 8.05
N PRO A 214 -4.13 11.88 9.16
CA PRO A 214 -2.98 12.44 9.84
C PRO A 214 -2.00 11.34 10.27
N SER A 215 -0.70 11.58 10.06
CA SER A 215 0.37 10.65 10.45
C SER A 215 1.55 11.45 10.99
N LEU A 216 2.29 10.87 11.92
CA LEU A 216 3.46 11.54 12.48
C LEU A 216 4.65 11.39 11.52
N LEU A 217 5.19 12.50 11.05
CA LEU A 217 6.44 12.51 10.29
C LEU A 217 7.60 12.18 11.25
N LEU A 218 8.27 11.05 11.03
CA LEU A 218 9.42 10.59 11.82
C LEU A 218 10.72 11.22 11.32
N GLY A 219 10.84 11.44 10.01
CA GLY A 219 12.01 12.04 9.41
C GLY A 219 11.96 12.01 7.90
N ARG A 220 13.06 12.47 7.30
CA ARG A 220 13.21 12.64 5.86
C ARG A 220 14.62 12.29 5.42
N GLY A 221 14.75 11.74 4.20
CA GLY A 221 16.01 11.54 3.52
C GLY A 221 16.00 12.17 2.13
N TYR A 222 17.17 12.60 1.68
CA TYR A 222 17.41 13.31 0.40
C TYR A 222 18.43 12.54 -0.42
N GLY A 223 18.03 12.03 -1.58
CA GLY A 223 18.90 11.33 -2.52
C GLY A 223 19.06 12.12 -3.82
N PHE A 224 20.27 12.58 -4.10
CA PHE A 224 20.58 13.35 -5.30
C PHE A 224 20.99 12.44 -6.45
N GLY A 225 20.50 12.76 -7.65
CA GLY A 225 20.97 12.16 -8.88
C GLY A 225 22.19 12.91 -9.44
N THR A 226 22.88 12.28 -10.38
CA THR A 226 24.12 12.78 -10.98
C THR A 226 23.92 13.93 -11.97
N LYS A 227 22.71 14.07 -12.57
CA LYS A 227 22.41 15.15 -13.54
C LYS A 227 22.10 16.45 -12.80
N THR A 228 22.47 17.59 -13.43
CA THR A 228 22.11 18.93 -12.95
C THR A 228 21.03 19.52 -13.84
N PHE A 229 19.94 20.02 -13.23
CA PHE A 229 18.88 20.73 -13.92
C PHE A 229 18.89 22.22 -13.53
N PRO A 230 18.84 23.16 -14.48
CA PRO A 230 18.81 24.58 -14.18
C PRO A 230 17.58 24.97 -13.32
N GLY A 231 17.82 25.54 -12.15
CA GLY A 231 16.75 26.04 -11.28
C GLY A 231 15.92 24.95 -10.57
N LEU A 232 16.36 23.69 -10.61
CA LEU A 232 15.68 22.57 -9.99
C LEU A 232 16.68 21.62 -9.33
N SER A 233 16.47 21.29 -8.08
CA SER A 233 17.24 20.25 -7.38
C SER A 233 16.91 18.87 -7.94
N ASN A 234 17.92 18.16 -8.44
CA ASN A 234 17.75 16.77 -8.90
C ASN A 234 17.75 15.82 -7.71
N VAL A 235 16.66 15.82 -6.97
CA VAL A 235 16.54 15.10 -5.70
C VAL A 235 15.27 14.27 -5.63
N LEU A 236 15.40 13.08 -5.05
CA LEU A 236 14.29 12.26 -4.56
C LEU A 236 14.20 12.45 -3.04
N LEU A 237 13.02 12.78 -2.55
CA LEU A 237 12.76 12.82 -1.12
C LEU A 237 12.08 11.54 -0.65
N VAL A 238 12.54 11.02 0.47
CA VAL A 238 11.90 9.93 1.21
C VAL A 238 11.37 10.51 2.52
N ASN A 239 10.04 10.54 2.70
CA ASN A 239 9.40 10.94 3.94
C ASN A 239 8.93 9.70 4.69
N VAL A 240 9.36 9.55 5.94
CA VAL A 240 9.05 8.37 6.76
C VAL A 240 8.03 8.75 7.83
N PHE A 241 6.96 7.97 7.94
CA PHE A 241 5.84 8.24 8.83
C PHE A 241 5.56 7.07 9.76
N ASP A 242 5.22 7.40 11.01
CA ASP A 242 4.65 6.43 11.94
C ASP A 242 3.16 6.22 11.65
N THR A 243 2.81 4.99 11.37
CA THR A 243 1.41 4.57 11.19
C THR A 243 0.80 4.00 12.47
N GLN A 244 1.60 3.75 13.51
CA GLN A 244 1.11 3.13 14.75
C GLN A 244 0.35 4.10 15.65
N ARG A 245 0.50 5.41 15.47
CA ARG A 245 -0.23 6.44 16.24
C ARG A 245 -1.51 6.95 15.55
N SER A 246 -1.74 6.64 14.31
CA SER A 246 -3.10 6.74 13.78
C SER A 246 -3.88 5.59 14.40
N HIS A 247 -4.81 5.88 15.30
CA HIS A 247 -5.77 4.90 15.78
C HIS A 247 -6.21 4.04 14.60
N SER A 248 -5.72 2.80 14.56
CA SER A 248 -6.01 1.73 13.60
C SER A 248 -6.35 2.18 12.17
N ALA A 249 -5.41 2.02 11.23
CA ALA A 249 -5.66 2.15 9.79
C ALA A 249 -6.77 1.20 9.27
N ASP A 250 -7.18 0.23 10.08
CA ASP A 250 -8.32 -0.66 9.87
C ASP A 250 -9.69 -0.02 10.15
N SER A 251 -9.75 1.26 10.51
CA SER A 251 -10.98 1.91 10.92
C SER A 251 -11.56 2.93 9.93
N SER A 252 -10.97 3.10 8.76
CA SER A 252 -11.58 3.93 7.73
C SER A 252 -12.69 3.16 7.03
N VAL A 253 -13.85 3.80 6.91
CA VAL A 253 -15.00 3.26 6.18
C VAL A 253 -15.48 4.28 5.17
N VAL A 254 -16.10 3.81 4.10
CA VAL A 254 -16.80 4.67 3.17
C VAL A 254 -18.26 4.79 3.58
N VAL A 255 -18.78 6.01 3.52
CA VAL A 255 -20.20 6.30 3.69
C VAL A 255 -20.73 6.75 2.34
N CYS A 256 -21.66 5.97 1.77
CA CYS A 256 -22.41 6.32 0.56
C CYS A 256 -23.81 6.77 0.94
N GLN A 257 -24.29 7.87 0.37
CA GLN A 257 -25.59 8.47 0.71
C GLN A 257 -26.34 8.90 -0.54
N PHE A 258 -27.62 8.59 -0.56
CA PHE A 258 -28.53 9.00 -1.64
C PHE A 258 -29.98 8.98 -1.15
N GLU A 259 -30.88 9.56 -1.95
CA GLU A 259 -32.31 9.57 -1.69
C GLU A 259 -33.07 8.90 -2.84
N VAL A 260 -34.15 8.21 -2.49
CA VAL A 260 -35.07 7.54 -3.43
C VAL A 260 -36.48 8.01 -3.15
N ASP A 261 -37.20 8.56 -4.19
CA ASP A 261 -38.57 9.10 -4.08
C ASP A 261 -39.55 8.49 -5.10
N ASP A 262 -39.09 7.60 -5.96
CA ASP A 262 -39.85 7.04 -7.07
C ASP A 262 -39.80 5.50 -7.21
N GLN A 263 -39.23 4.78 -6.22
CA GLN A 263 -39.23 3.33 -6.14
C GLN A 263 -40.27 2.83 -5.13
N THR A 264 -40.95 1.71 -5.44
CA THR A 264 -41.91 1.16 -4.50
C THR A 264 -41.21 0.64 -3.24
N PRO A 265 -41.83 0.75 -2.05
CA PRO A 265 -41.23 0.27 -0.81
C PRO A 265 -40.86 -1.23 -0.85
N GLU A 266 -41.63 -2.06 -1.54
CA GLU A 266 -41.36 -3.50 -1.68
C GLU A 266 -40.11 -3.75 -2.50
N ASP A 267 -39.96 -3.07 -3.65
CA ASP A 267 -38.80 -3.20 -4.51
C ASP A 267 -37.54 -2.61 -3.86
N LEU A 268 -37.66 -1.46 -3.21
CA LEU A 268 -36.56 -0.88 -2.44
C LEU A 268 -36.08 -1.81 -1.33
N ALA A 269 -36.99 -2.51 -0.62
CA ALA A 269 -36.62 -3.44 0.43
C ALA A 269 -35.76 -4.59 -0.11
N VAL A 270 -36.11 -5.11 -1.30
CA VAL A 270 -35.31 -6.14 -1.99
C VAL A 270 -33.92 -5.60 -2.36
N GLY A 271 -33.84 -4.42 -2.94
CA GLY A 271 -32.58 -3.79 -3.31
C GLY A 271 -31.66 -3.55 -2.08
N LEU A 272 -32.23 -3.06 -0.98
CA LEU A 272 -31.48 -2.84 0.25
C LEU A 272 -30.97 -4.14 0.89
N GLU A 273 -31.73 -5.24 0.78
CA GLU A 273 -31.27 -6.54 1.26
C GLU A 273 -30.07 -7.04 0.47
N ARG A 274 -30.12 -6.94 -0.87
CA ARG A 274 -28.98 -7.27 -1.74
C ARG A 274 -27.75 -6.41 -1.43
N LEU A 275 -27.93 -5.13 -1.11
CA LEU A 275 -26.84 -4.27 -0.65
C LEU A 275 -26.25 -4.76 0.68
N ARG A 276 -27.07 -5.23 1.63
CA ARG A 276 -26.59 -5.78 2.90
C ARG A 276 -25.77 -7.05 2.73
N GLU A 277 -26.13 -7.88 1.74
CA GLU A 277 -25.43 -9.13 1.44
C GLU A 277 -24.13 -8.93 0.63
N LEU A 278 -23.89 -7.73 0.08
CA LEU A 278 -22.71 -7.47 -0.72
C LEU A 278 -21.44 -7.52 0.15
N PRO A 279 -20.42 -8.32 -0.23
CA PRO A 279 -19.14 -8.37 0.49
C PRO A 279 -18.49 -6.99 0.59
N GLY A 280 -18.15 -6.58 1.81
CA GLY A 280 -17.57 -5.28 2.11
C GLY A 280 -18.59 -4.21 2.52
N VAL A 281 -19.89 -4.49 2.46
CA VAL A 281 -20.92 -3.66 3.11
C VAL A 281 -20.98 -4.03 4.59
N LEU A 282 -20.90 -3.01 5.44
CA LEU A 282 -20.87 -3.16 6.90
C LEU A 282 -22.24 -2.89 7.52
N ASP A 283 -23.00 -1.96 6.94
CA ASP A 283 -24.35 -1.61 7.38
C ASP A 283 -25.11 -0.85 6.29
N VAL A 284 -26.43 -0.98 6.27
CA VAL A 284 -27.34 -0.22 5.42
C VAL A 284 -28.50 0.29 6.27
N ILE A 285 -28.58 1.59 6.43
CA ILE A 285 -29.67 2.25 7.14
C ILE A 285 -30.53 3.06 6.21
N GLN A 286 -31.81 3.22 6.56
CA GLN A 286 -32.79 4.01 5.82
C GLN A 286 -33.60 4.87 6.76
N ALA A 287 -33.96 6.07 6.30
CA ALA A 287 -34.79 6.99 7.07
C ALA A 287 -35.72 7.78 6.12
N PRO A 288 -36.98 8.02 6.50
CA PRO A 288 -37.84 8.90 5.75
C PRO A 288 -37.36 10.35 5.86
N VAL A 289 -37.34 11.06 4.73
CA VAL A 289 -36.94 12.47 4.65
C VAL A 289 -37.88 13.23 3.70
N PHE A 290 -37.92 14.54 3.83
CA PHE A 290 -38.63 15.40 2.87
C PHE A 290 -37.61 16.06 1.93
N GLY A 291 -37.70 15.72 0.66
CA GLY A 291 -36.89 16.26 -0.42
C GLY A 291 -37.44 17.54 -1.02
N LYS A 292 -37.04 17.84 -2.26
CA LYS A 292 -37.48 19.00 -3.01
C LYS A 292 -39.02 19.02 -3.14
N LYS A 293 -39.62 20.20 -3.03
CA LYS A 293 -41.08 20.40 -3.14
C LYS A 293 -41.91 19.65 -2.11
N GLY A 294 -41.32 19.32 -0.96
CA GLY A 294 -42.00 18.60 0.13
C GLY A 294 -42.33 17.11 -0.18
N ARG A 295 -41.69 16.52 -1.18
CA ARG A 295 -41.91 15.09 -1.48
C ARG A 295 -41.26 14.22 -0.42
N LEU A 296 -41.98 13.18 -0.01
CA LEU A 296 -41.43 12.14 0.82
C LEU A 296 -40.41 11.33 0.01
N ALA A 297 -39.25 11.15 0.56
CA ALA A 297 -38.19 10.31 0.01
C ALA A 297 -37.60 9.43 1.12
N ILE A 298 -36.90 8.38 0.74
CA ILE A 298 -36.16 7.55 1.66
C ILE A 298 -34.67 7.89 1.50
N HIS A 299 -34.05 8.39 2.56
CA HIS A 299 -32.62 8.55 2.65
C HIS A 299 -31.97 7.20 2.93
N ILE A 300 -31.01 6.82 2.10
CA ILE A 300 -30.24 5.59 2.26
C ILE A 300 -28.80 5.97 2.61
N GLN A 301 -28.25 5.32 3.62
CA GLN A 301 -26.84 5.40 3.95
C GLN A 301 -26.24 3.99 4.00
N VAL A 302 -25.23 3.75 3.17
CA VAL A 302 -24.46 2.51 3.13
C VAL A 302 -23.11 2.78 3.73
N LEU A 303 -22.74 1.98 4.74
CA LEU A 303 -21.42 1.96 5.35
C LEU A 303 -20.67 0.76 4.79
N GLY A 304 -19.44 0.97 4.28
CA GLY A 304 -18.69 -0.11 3.67
C GLY A 304 -17.18 0.04 3.79
N GLU A 305 -16.47 -0.97 3.33
CA GLU A 305 -15.02 -0.98 3.23
C GLU A 305 -14.56 -0.07 2.09
N VAL A 306 -13.53 0.76 2.35
CA VAL A 306 -12.98 1.70 1.35
C VAL A 306 -12.49 0.96 0.10
N SER A 307 -11.93 -0.23 0.26
CA SER A 307 -11.45 -1.08 -0.84
C SER A 307 -12.55 -1.56 -1.79
N ARG A 308 -13.81 -1.53 -1.36
CA ARG A 308 -14.99 -2.03 -2.10
C ARG A 308 -15.87 -0.92 -2.66
N ILE A 309 -15.45 0.33 -2.60
CA ILE A 309 -16.26 1.49 -2.95
C ILE A 309 -16.90 1.39 -4.35
N ASN A 310 -16.16 0.98 -5.37
CA ASN A 310 -16.69 0.89 -6.73
C ASN A 310 -17.81 -0.15 -6.83
N ALA A 311 -17.64 -1.33 -6.24
CA ALA A 311 -18.68 -2.36 -6.22
C ALA A 311 -19.92 -1.91 -5.45
N ILE A 312 -19.76 -1.17 -4.35
CA ILE A 312 -20.87 -0.60 -3.56
C ILE A 312 -21.62 0.44 -4.39
N LEU A 313 -20.93 1.34 -5.07
CA LEU A 313 -21.55 2.36 -5.93
C LEU A 313 -22.33 1.71 -7.08
N ASP A 314 -21.75 0.74 -7.75
CA ASP A 314 -22.39 0.01 -8.85
C ASP A 314 -23.70 -0.66 -8.38
N HIS A 315 -23.68 -1.30 -7.20
CA HIS A 315 -24.88 -1.91 -6.63
C HIS A 315 -25.92 -0.89 -6.20
N CYS A 316 -25.54 0.22 -5.60
CA CYS A 316 -26.48 1.31 -5.28
C CYS A 316 -27.23 1.80 -6.53
N LEU A 317 -26.50 2.00 -7.64
CA LEU A 317 -27.07 2.48 -8.90
C LEU A 317 -27.87 1.40 -9.66
N THR A 318 -27.58 0.13 -9.41
CA THR A 318 -28.28 -1.01 -10.07
C THR A 318 -29.57 -1.40 -9.33
N GLU A 319 -29.52 -1.42 -8.00
CA GLU A 319 -30.62 -1.91 -7.17
C GLU A 319 -31.62 -0.82 -6.75
N THR A 320 -31.34 0.45 -7.07
CA THR A 320 -32.26 1.56 -6.76
C THR A 320 -32.47 2.49 -7.97
N THR A 321 -33.52 3.31 -7.90
CA THR A 321 -33.82 4.31 -8.95
C THR A 321 -32.98 5.58 -8.82
N THR A 322 -32.06 5.67 -7.84
CA THR A 322 -31.21 6.86 -7.68
C THR A 322 -30.33 7.10 -8.90
N LEU A 323 -30.20 8.37 -9.30
CA LEU A 323 -29.34 8.80 -10.41
C LEU A 323 -27.94 9.23 -9.92
N GLY A 324 -27.69 9.25 -8.62
CA GLY A 324 -26.42 9.68 -8.09
C GLY A 324 -26.23 9.35 -6.63
N VAL A 325 -25.02 8.94 -6.30
CA VAL A 325 -24.60 8.59 -4.94
C VAL A 325 -23.48 9.53 -4.51
N ARG A 326 -23.64 10.17 -3.36
CA ARG A 326 -22.58 10.95 -2.72
C ARG A 326 -21.81 10.02 -1.80
N TRP A 327 -20.49 10.14 -1.76
CA TRP A 327 -19.68 9.33 -0.83
C TRP A 327 -18.52 10.11 -0.27
N HIS A 328 -18.06 9.69 0.91
CA HIS A 328 -16.84 10.18 1.54
C HIS A 328 -16.27 9.11 2.46
N THR A 329 -14.97 9.14 2.65
CA THR A 329 -14.30 8.27 3.60
C THR A 329 -14.26 8.95 4.96
N ILE A 330 -14.63 8.21 6.00
CA ILE A 330 -14.57 8.67 7.38
C ILE A 330 -13.71 7.73 8.22
N SER A 331 -13.10 8.26 9.26
CA SER A 331 -12.47 7.46 10.30
C SER A 331 -13.50 7.06 11.35
N ARG A 332 -13.43 5.82 11.83
CA ARG A 332 -14.23 5.37 13.00
C ARG A 332 -13.28 4.81 14.07
N ALA A 333 -13.61 5.03 15.32
CA ALA A 333 -12.95 4.35 16.43
C ALA A 333 -13.77 3.11 16.81
N THR A 334 -13.13 1.96 16.86
CA THR A 334 -13.73 0.70 17.29
C THR A 334 -12.96 0.16 18.48
N LEU A 335 -13.66 -0.42 19.43
CA LEU A 335 -13.01 -1.17 20.49
C LEU A 335 -12.45 -2.47 19.92
N ALA A 336 -11.25 -2.83 20.36
CA ALA A 336 -10.72 -4.16 20.07
C ALA A 336 -11.68 -5.20 20.67
N ARG A 337 -12.00 -6.21 19.87
CA ARG A 337 -12.92 -7.27 20.24
C ARG A 337 -12.35 -8.61 19.81
N ASP A 338 -12.56 -9.61 20.65
CA ASP A 338 -12.42 -11.02 20.34
C ASP A 338 -13.78 -11.70 20.41
N GLU A 339 -13.88 -12.87 19.83
CA GLU A 339 -15.11 -13.65 19.75
C GLU A 339 -14.84 -15.05 20.28
N LYS A 340 -15.72 -15.54 21.14
CA LYS A 340 -15.62 -16.89 21.69
C LYS A 340 -16.91 -17.65 21.43
N ASP A 341 -16.77 -18.88 20.96
CA ASP A 341 -17.87 -19.79 20.69
C ASP A 341 -18.19 -20.63 21.92
N HIS A 342 -19.46 -20.65 22.31
CA HIS A 342 -19.99 -21.51 23.37
C HIS A 342 -21.02 -22.47 22.79
N THR A 343 -21.00 -23.71 23.25
CA THR A 343 -22.04 -24.69 22.90
C THR A 343 -23.10 -24.73 23.98
N LEU A 344 -24.34 -24.33 23.67
CA LEU A 344 -25.50 -24.38 24.52
C LEU A 344 -26.55 -25.28 23.86
N ASP A 345 -26.92 -26.38 24.53
CA ASP A 345 -27.87 -27.41 24.03
C ASP A 345 -27.57 -27.85 22.59
N GLY A 346 -26.28 -28.08 22.28
CA GLY A 346 -25.84 -28.54 20.97
C GLY A 346 -25.81 -27.48 19.88
N LYS A 347 -26.10 -26.19 20.18
CA LYS A 347 -26.01 -25.06 19.25
C LYS A 347 -24.85 -24.16 19.61
N GLN A 348 -24.12 -23.66 18.62
CA GLN A 348 -23.08 -22.67 18.80
C GLN A 348 -23.68 -21.29 19.02
N VAL A 349 -23.17 -20.60 20.02
CA VAL A 349 -23.55 -19.21 20.38
C VAL A 349 -22.29 -18.40 20.57
N ARG A 350 -22.11 -17.34 19.78
CA ARG A 350 -20.96 -16.47 19.84
C ARG A 350 -21.12 -15.37 20.87
N VAL A 351 -20.07 -15.17 21.66
CA VAL A 351 -19.97 -14.06 22.62
C VAL A 351 -18.83 -13.15 22.21
N LYS A 352 -19.16 -11.92 21.83
CA LYS A 352 -18.19 -10.86 21.54
C LYS A 352 -17.74 -10.24 22.87
N ARG A 353 -16.43 -10.16 23.05
CA ARG A 353 -15.76 -9.59 24.22
C ARG A 353 -15.04 -8.33 23.84
N THR A 354 -15.04 -7.34 24.67
CA THR A 354 -14.30 -6.09 24.47
C THR A 354 -13.89 -5.47 25.79
N VAL A 355 -12.82 -4.68 25.77
CA VAL A 355 -12.40 -3.88 26.92
C VAL A 355 -12.69 -2.41 26.60
N ARG A 356 -13.53 -1.78 27.42
CA ARG A 356 -13.86 -0.36 27.32
C ARG A 356 -12.76 0.52 27.94
N PRO A 357 -12.71 1.82 27.62
CA PRO A 357 -11.84 2.76 28.31
C PRO A 357 -12.03 2.65 29.84
N GLY A 358 -10.91 2.65 30.58
CA GLY A 358 -10.94 2.40 32.03
C GLY A 358 -10.85 0.92 32.42
N GLY A 359 -10.64 0.01 31.48
CA GLY A 359 -10.41 -1.41 31.75
C GLY A 359 -11.69 -2.23 32.00
N VAL A 360 -12.85 -1.64 31.76
CA VAL A 360 -14.13 -2.32 31.95
C VAL A 360 -14.36 -3.36 30.85
N LYS A 361 -14.44 -4.62 31.22
CA LYS A 361 -14.79 -5.70 30.29
C LYS A 361 -16.28 -5.64 29.94
N ALA A 362 -16.63 -5.78 28.70
CA ALA A 362 -18.00 -5.86 28.22
C ALA A 362 -18.16 -7.08 27.30
N ARG A 363 -19.29 -7.73 27.41
CA ARG A 363 -19.66 -8.93 26.64
C ARG A 363 -20.95 -8.70 25.89
N LYS A 364 -21.09 -9.24 24.70
CA LYS A 364 -22.31 -9.17 23.90
C LYS A 364 -22.51 -10.48 23.15
N VAL A 365 -23.65 -11.14 23.41
CA VAL A 365 -24.05 -12.33 22.66
C VAL A 365 -24.54 -11.94 21.27
N GLU A 366 -24.16 -12.71 20.24
CA GLU A 366 -24.63 -12.50 18.89
C GLU A 366 -26.11 -12.89 18.74
N MET A 367 -26.96 -11.90 18.48
CA MET A 367 -28.41 -12.13 18.43
C MET A 367 -28.85 -13.02 17.28
N ALA A 368 -28.11 -13.08 16.17
CA ALA A 368 -28.39 -13.97 15.05
C ALA A 368 -28.38 -15.45 15.49
N ASP A 369 -27.46 -15.80 16.41
CA ASP A 369 -27.34 -17.17 16.91
C ASP A 369 -28.49 -17.55 17.86
N LEU A 370 -29.17 -16.56 18.41
CA LEU A 370 -30.36 -16.73 19.29
C LEU A 370 -31.69 -16.68 18.53
N ALA A 371 -31.71 -16.25 17.28
CA ALA A 371 -32.95 -16.01 16.53
C ALA A 371 -33.85 -17.23 16.46
N GLY A 372 -33.31 -18.44 16.32
CA GLY A 372 -34.05 -19.71 16.29
C GLY A 372 -34.35 -20.32 17.67
N THR A 373 -34.26 -19.57 18.79
CA THR A 373 -34.53 -20.09 20.11
C THR A 373 -36.05 -20.14 20.35
N ALA A 374 -36.54 -21.31 20.82
CA ALA A 374 -37.94 -21.47 21.18
C ALA A 374 -38.30 -20.63 22.44
N GLY A 375 -39.58 -20.32 22.62
CA GLY A 375 -40.06 -19.52 23.75
C GLY A 375 -40.05 -18.01 23.54
N GLY A 376 -39.84 -17.56 22.28
CA GLY A 376 -39.92 -16.14 21.91
C GLY A 376 -38.90 -15.26 22.62
N HIS A 377 -39.30 -14.08 23.05
CA HIS A 377 -38.40 -13.13 23.73
C HIS A 377 -37.81 -13.75 25.03
N THR A 378 -38.65 -14.35 25.87
CA THR A 378 -38.22 -14.95 27.15
C THR A 378 -37.19 -16.07 26.94
N GLY A 379 -37.42 -16.93 25.97
CA GLY A 379 -36.44 -17.98 25.63
C GLY A 379 -35.12 -17.45 25.13
N ARG A 380 -35.12 -16.41 24.29
CA ARG A 380 -33.88 -15.74 23.84
C ARG A 380 -33.11 -15.07 24.97
N GLU A 381 -33.84 -14.42 25.90
CA GLU A 381 -33.27 -13.78 27.11
C GLU A 381 -32.63 -14.81 28.04
N GLN A 382 -33.31 -15.91 28.29
CA GLN A 382 -32.78 -16.98 29.12
C GLN A 382 -31.49 -17.52 28.50
N ARG A 383 -31.50 -17.82 27.20
CA ARG A 383 -30.33 -18.35 26.52
C ARG A 383 -29.17 -17.34 26.45
N ARG A 384 -29.47 -16.05 26.34
CA ARG A 384 -28.48 -14.98 26.44
C ARG A 384 -27.78 -14.97 27.79
N ARG A 385 -28.55 -15.12 28.89
CA ARG A 385 -27.99 -15.21 30.25
C ARG A 385 -27.12 -16.46 30.44
N GLU A 386 -27.54 -17.58 29.91
CA GLU A 386 -26.77 -18.83 29.96
C GLU A 386 -25.44 -18.68 29.23
N ALA A 387 -25.41 -18.01 28.03
CA ALA A 387 -24.21 -17.72 27.28
C ALA A 387 -23.25 -16.81 28.06
N TYR A 388 -23.75 -15.77 28.71
CA TYR A 388 -22.95 -14.90 29.58
C TYR A 388 -22.36 -15.64 30.78
N ALA A 389 -23.16 -16.44 31.47
CA ALA A 389 -22.69 -17.22 32.62
C ALA A 389 -21.58 -18.18 32.23
N ARG A 390 -21.73 -18.86 31.09
CA ARG A 390 -20.71 -19.78 30.58
C ARG A 390 -19.41 -19.08 30.20
N ASP A 391 -19.52 -17.89 29.61
CA ASP A 391 -18.36 -17.09 29.25
C ASP A 391 -17.59 -16.55 30.47
N LEU A 392 -18.29 -16.23 31.54
CA LEU A 392 -17.69 -15.83 32.83
C LEU A 392 -16.99 -16.99 33.52
N GLU A 393 -17.63 -18.18 33.57
CA GLU A 393 -17.05 -19.40 34.14
C GLU A 393 -15.73 -19.77 33.46
N ASP A 394 -15.69 -19.68 32.14
CA ASP A 394 -14.50 -19.96 31.33
C ASP A 394 -13.34 -18.99 31.58
N ASP A 395 -13.62 -17.76 32.02
CA ASP A 395 -12.60 -16.76 32.38
C ASP A 395 -12.22 -16.84 33.89
N GLY A 396 -12.88 -17.69 34.69
CA GLY A 396 -12.69 -17.77 36.14
C GLY A 396 -13.20 -16.53 36.88
N GLU A 397 -14.16 -15.80 36.31
CA GLU A 397 -14.76 -14.60 36.88
C GLU A 397 -16.13 -14.94 37.49
N GLU A 398 -16.38 -14.44 38.71
CA GLU A 398 -17.72 -14.54 39.30
C GLU A 398 -18.67 -13.48 38.71
N PRO A 399 -19.95 -13.80 38.43
CA PRO A 399 -20.93 -12.85 37.91
C PRO A 399 -21.12 -11.68 38.87
N SER A 400 -20.78 -10.47 38.42
CA SER A 400 -21.00 -9.25 39.20
C SER A 400 -22.48 -8.83 39.14
N ILE A 401 -22.94 -8.14 40.19
CA ILE A 401 -24.34 -7.64 40.30
C ILE A 401 -24.69 -6.71 39.12
N ARG A 402 -23.71 -6.04 38.49
CA ARG A 402 -23.91 -5.17 37.32
C ARG A 402 -24.17 -5.94 36.01
N ASP A 403 -23.73 -7.19 35.92
CA ASP A 403 -24.00 -8.05 34.75
C ASP A 403 -25.43 -8.58 34.74
N GLN A 404 -26.14 -8.45 35.88
CA GLN A 404 -27.54 -8.84 36.03
C GLN A 404 -28.55 -7.72 35.71
N GLU A 405 -28.10 -6.43 35.73
CA GLU A 405 -28.96 -5.25 35.50
C GLU A 405 -28.84 -4.64 34.11
N SER A 406 -27.90 -5.06 33.27
CA SER A 406 -27.76 -4.59 31.86
C SER A 406 -28.61 -5.43 30.90
N VAL A 407 -29.85 -5.69 31.28
CA VAL A 407 -30.88 -6.37 30.49
C VAL A 407 -31.99 -5.39 30.12
#